data_1720b30374cf495fe66d6cca8fd3918f
#
_entry.id   1720b30374cf495fe66d6cca8fd3918f
#
_cell.length_a   1.000
_cell.length_b   1.000
_cell.length_c   1.000
_cell.angle_alpha   90.00
_cell.angle_beta   90.00
_cell.angle_gamma   90.00
#
_symmetry.space_group_name_H-M   'P 1'
#
loop_
_entity.id
_entity.type
_entity.pdbx_description
1 polymer ?
#
loop_
_entity_poly.entity_id
_entity_poly.type
_entity_poly.pdbx_seq_one_letter_code
_entity_poly.pdbx_strand_id
1 'polypeptide(L)'
;AVGVMVFADNVVEYRPPASRSGSLQGVIHTLDKAQPAKGTELKHPMSHFQERIKRRGLVAVISDFYCDTQELLDNIRPLAMQGQDVILFHLLDPAELNPNIKESTLYEDLETGHAIEVSPVFMNKEYHDRIRAHISAIQNTASGMNADHVLINTSEPLDKALHSYLTFREKRG
;
A
#
# COMPACT_ATOMS: atom_id res chain seq x y z
N ALA A 1 -13.36 -9.24 -14.58
CA ALA A 1 -12.38 -8.37 -15.23
C ALA A 1 -11.30 -7.97 -14.22
N VAL A 2 -10.05 -7.97 -14.61
CA VAL A 2 -8.91 -7.53 -13.82
C VAL A 2 -8.10 -6.52 -14.61
N GLY A 3 -7.63 -5.47 -13.93
CA GLY A 3 -6.73 -4.46 -14.45
C GLY A 3 -5.66 -4.12 -13.44
N VAL A 4 -4.66 -3.35 -13.81
CA VAL A 4 -3.59 -2.89 -12.94
C VAL A 4 -3.14 -1.49 -13.30
N MET A 5 -2.79 -0.71 -12.30
CA MET A 5 -2.08 0.55 -12.42
C MET A 5 -0.81 0.47 -11.56
N VAL A 6 0.33 0.67 -12.18
CA VAL A 6 1.62 0.81 -11.51
C VAL A 6 1.94 2.30 -11.48
N PHE A 7 2.30 2.80 -10.31
CA PHE A 7 2.57 4.23 -10.12
C PHE A 7 3.76 4.47 -9.17
N ALA A 8 4.32 5.64 -9.30
CA ALA A 8 5.25 6.30 -8.40
C ALA A 8 4.74 7.74 -8.20
N ASP A 9 5.52 8.77 -8.50
CA ASP A 9 5.01 10.16 -8.55
C ASP A 9 3.97 10.36 -9.66
N ASN A 10 4.04 9.51 -10.69
CA ASN A 10 3.11 9.49 -11.82
C ASN A 10 2.71 8.04 -12.13
N VAL A 11 1.70 7.89 -12.99
CA VAL A 11 1.35 6.59 -13.54
C VAL A 11 2.46 6.09 -14.45
N VAL A 12 3.06 4.96 -14.08
CA VAL A 12 4.11 4.28 -14.84
C VAL A 12 3.49 3.41 -15.92
N GLU A 13 2.48 2.62 -15.56
CA GLU A 13 1.78 1.72 -16.48
C GLU A 13 0.31 1.62 -16.07
N TYR A 14 -0.59 1.57 -17.05
CA TYR A 14 -2.01 1.36 -16.81
C TYR A 14 -2.58 0.35 -17.80
N ARG A 15 -3.16 -0.69 -17.25
CA ARG A 15 -3.90 -1.70 -17.99
C ARG A 15 -5.35 -1.72 -17.53
N PRO A 16 -6.31 -1.33 -18.37
CA PRO A 16 -7.70 -1.28 -17.98
C PRO A 16 -8.25 -2.67 -17.66
N PRO A 17 -9.29 -2.75 -16.80
CA PRO A 17 -9.93 -4.02 -16.47
C PRO A 17 -10.47 -4.72 -17.70
N ALA A 18 -10.10 -5.98 -17.89
CA ALA A 18 -10.56 -6.84 -18.97
C ALA A 18 -10.81 -8.27 -18.48
N SER A 19 -11.73 -8.97 -19.16
CA SER A 19 -12.10 -10.37 -18.85
C SER A 19 -11.80 -11.33 -20.01
N ARG A 20 -11.09 -10.88 -21.05
CA ARG A 20 -10.71 -11.74 -22.18
C ARG A 20 -9.66 -12.77 -21.75
N SER A 21 -9.57 -13.86 -22.52
CA SER A 21 -8.47 -14.80 -22.39
C SER A 21 -7.12 -14.04 -22.50
N GLY A 22 -6.19 -14.34 -21.60
CA GLY A 22 -4.89 -13.65 -21.55
C GLY A 22 -4.87 -12.32 -20.76
N SER A 23 -6.00 -11.82 -20.26
CA SER A 23 -6.00 -10.56 -19.49
C SER A 23 -5.17 -10.66 -18.21
N LEU A 24 -5.28 -11.77 -17.49
CA LEU A 24 -4.50 -12.02 -16.27
C LEU A 24 -3.00 -12.11 -16.56
N GLN A 25 -2.62 -12.82 -17.63
CA GLN A 25 -1.22 -12.89 -18.07
C GLN A 25 -0.68 -11.50 -18.41
N GLY A 26 -1.51 -10.66 -19.02
CA GLY A 26 -1.17 -9.28 -19.29
C GLY A 26 -0.91 -8.45 -18.02
N VAL A 27 -1.70 -8.64 -16.97
CA VAL A 27 -1.48 -8.00 -15.65
C VAL A 27 -0.17 -8.49 -15.04
N ILE A 28 0.05 -9.80 -15.00
CA ILE A 28 1.29 -10.40 -14.48
C ILE A 28 2.51 -9.85 -15.23
N HIS A 29 2.44 -9.79 -16.56
CA HIS A 29 3.54 -9.27 -17.38
C HIS A 29 3.81 -7.77 -17.12
N THR A 30 2.78 -6.98 -16.88
CA THR A 30 2.94 -5.57 -16.47
C THR A 30 3.67 -5.46 -15.14
N LEU A 31 3.29 -6.26 -14.15
CA LEU A 31 3.93 -6.27 -12.83
C LEU A 31 5.38 -6.78 -12.89
N ASP A 32 5.64 -7.82 -13.68
CA ASP A 32 6.99 -8.40 -13.84
C ASP A 32 7.98 -7.41 -14.48
N LYS A 33 7.48 -6.52 -15.34
CA LYS A 33 8.29 -5.47 -15.98
C LYS A 33 8.42 -4.19 -15.18
N ALA A 34 7.61 -4.02 -14.13
CA ALA A 34 7.64 -2.82 -13.32
C ALA A 34 9.01 -2.68 -12.64
N GLN A 35 9.59 -1.50 -12.77
CA GLN A 35 10.84 -1.17 -12.10
C GLN A 35 10.53 -0.22 -10.95
N PRO A 36 11.20 -0.38 -9.79
CA PRO A 36 11.11 0.60 -8.72
C PRO A 36 11.49 1.99 -9.26
N ALA A 37 10.70 2.99 -8.91
CA ALA A 37 10.97 4.39 -9.25
C ALA A 37 11.15 5.19 -7.96
N LYS A 38 11.82 6.34 -8.08
CA LYS A 38 12.02 7.23 -6.94
C LYS A 38 10.72 8.01 -6.67
N GLY A 39 10.43 8.18 -5.40
CA GLY A 39 9.27 8.91 -4.92
C GLY A 39 7.95 8.14 -5.06
N THR A 40 7.01 8.46 -4.18
CA THR A 40 5.64 7.96 -4.26
C THR A 40 4.69 9.10 -3.89
N GLU A 41 3.88 9.54 -4.84
CA GLU A 41 2.82 10.51 -4.64
C GLU A 41 1.48 9.85 -4.98
N LEU A 42 0.48 10.00 -4.11
CA LEU A 42 -0.86 9.43 -4.35
C LEU A 42 -1.74 10.31 -5.22
N LYS A 43 -1.56 11.62 -5.18
CA LYS A 43 -2.49 12.59 -5.77
C LYS A 43 -2.68 12.41 -7.28
N HIS A 44 -1.61 12.48 -8.04
CA HIS A 44 -1.70 12.35 -9.51
C HIS A 44 -2.15 10.96 -9.96
N PRO A 45 -1.56 9.86 -9.48
CA PRO A 45 -2.01 8.53 -9.85
C PRO A 45 -3.46 8.24 -9.50
N MET A 46 -3.91 8.65 -8.31
CA MET A 46 -5.29 8.38 -7.89
C MET A 46 -6.30 9.22 -8.65
N SER A 47 -6.01 10.48 -8.94
CA SER A 47 -6.85 11.32 -9.82
C SER A 47 -6.99 10.69 -11.21
N HIS A 48 -5.88 10.27 -11.78
CA HIS A 48 -5.86 9.58 -13.08
C HIS A 48 -6.63 8.25 -13.07
N PHE A 49 -6.57 7.51 -11.96
CA PHE A 49 -7.30 6.27 -11.77
C PHE A 49 -8.81 6.50 -11.66
N GLN A 50 -9.23 7.52 -10.89
CA GLN A 50 -10.63 7.90 -10.71
C GLN A 50 -11.33 8.27 -12.02
N GLU A 51 -10.64 8.97 -12.91
CA GLU A 51 -11.16 9.35 -14.24
C GLU A 51 -11.43 8.13 -15.14
N ARG A 52 -10.67 7.04 -14.95
CA ARG A 52 -10.72 5.84 -15.80
C ARG A 52 -11.65 4.76 -15.30
N ILE A 53 -11.93 4.74 -14.00
CA ILE A 53 -12.83 3.77 -13.41
C ILE A 53 -14.27 4.17 -13.72
N LYS A 54 -14.92 3.38 -14.60
CA LYS A 54 -16.30 3.65 -15.08
C LYS A 54 -17.35 2.78 -14.40
N ARG A 55 -16.97 1.72 -13.74
CA ARG A 55 -17.86 0.73 -13.16
C ARG A 55 -17.48 0.45 -11.72
N ARG A 56 -18.48 0.12 -10.92
CA ARG A 56 -18.25 -0.36 -9.55
C ARG A 56 -17.46 -1.67 -9.57
N GLY A 57 -16.54 -1.80 -8.65
CA GLY A 57 -15.68 -2.96 -8.51
C GLY A 57 -14.89 -2.92 -7.23
N LEU A 58 -13.99 -3.88 -7.11
CA LEU A 58 -13.00 -3.96 -6.04
C LEU A 58 -11.75 -3.23 -6.49
N VAL A 59 -11.27 -2.32 -5.65
CA VAL A 59 -10.01 -1.60 -5.84
C VAL A 59 -9.07 -1.97 -4.70
N ALA A 60 -7.99 -2.68 -5.04
CA ALA A 60 -6.91 -2.98 -4.10
C ALA A 60 -5.77 -1.98 -4.31
N VAL A 61 -5.46 -1.22 -3.27
CA VAL A 61 -4.28 -0.35 -3.23
C VAL A 61 -3.21 -1.05 -2.41
N ILE A 62 -2.04 -1.25 -3.01
CA ILE A 62 -0.93 -2.02 -2.42
C ILE A 62 0.25 -1.07 -2.26
N SER A 63 0.65 -0.77 -1.02
CA SER A 63 1.71 0.19 -0.70
C SER A 63 2.18 -0.02 0.75
N ASP A 64 3.32 0.57 1.10
CA ASP A 64 3.76 0.78 2.47
C ASP A 64 3.07 1.97 3.15
N PHE A 65 2.35 2.80 2.38
CA PHE A 65 1.61 3.97 2.84
C PHE A 65 2.44 4.94 3.69
N TYR A 66 3.73 5.10 3.42
CA TYR A 66 4.54 6.16 4.04
C TYR A 66 4.15 7.55 3.52
N CYS A 67 2.91 7.92 3.77
CA CYS A 67 2.33 9.21 3.41
C CYS A 67 1.54 9.79 4.59
N ASP A 68 1.18 11.06 4.48
CA ASP A 68 0.28 11.70 5.44
C ASP A 68 -1.13 11.10 5.36
N THR A 69 -1.77 10.90 6.51
CA THR A 69 -3.13 10.33 6.57
C THR A 69 -4.18 11.21 5.90
N GLN A 70 -3.96 12.53 5.86
CA GLN A 70 -4.83 13.44 5.13
C GLN A 70 -4.68 13.26 3.62
N GLU A 71 -3.45 13.07 3.14
CA GLU A 71 -3.19 12.76 1.74
C GLU A 71 -3.87 11.43 1.34
N LEU A 72 -3.75 10.40 2.18
CA LEU A 72 -4.44 9.12 1.97
C LEU A 72 -5.96 9.34 1.88
N LEU A 73 -6.53 10.09 2.83
CA LEU A 73 -7.96 10.37 2.87
C LEU A 73 -8.43 11.11 1.62
N ASP A 74 -7.73 12.17 1.22
CA ASP A 74 -8.12 13.02 0.10
C ASP A 74 -8.05 12.28 -1.25
N ASN A 75 -7.15 11.33 -1.40
CA ASN A 75 -6.93 10.64 -2.65
C ASN A 75 -7.66 9.28 -2.77
N ILE A 76 -7.91 8.59 -1.66
CA ILE A 76 -8.58 7.28 -1.67
C ILE A 76 -10.08 7.38 -1.39
N ARG A 77 -10.51 8.27 -0.49
CA ARG A 77 -11.93 8.47 -0.16
C ARG A 77 -12.84 8.68 -1.37
N PRO A 78 -12.46 9.44 -2.40
CA PRO A 78 -13.30 9.61 -3.60
C PRO A 78 -13.63 8.30 -4.29
N LEU A 79 -12.75 7.30 -4.27
CA LEU A 79 -13.03 5.96 -4.82
C LEU A 79 -14.16 5.28 -4.06
N ALA A 80 -14.11 5.29 -2.74
CA ALA A 80 -15.19 4.74 -1.90
C ALA A 80 -16.51 5.50 -2.12
N MET A 81 -16.47 6.84 -2.25
CA MET A 81 -17.64 7.65 -2.54
C MET A 81 -18.26 7.39 -3.92
N GLN A 82 -17.44 6.98 -4.89
CA GLN A 82 -17.91 6.52 -6.21
C GLN A 82 -18.53 5.11 -6.16
N GLY A 83 -18.54 4.48 -4.97
CA GLY A 83 -19.11 3.16 -4.74
C GLY A 83 -18.16 2.02 -5.09
N GLN A 84 -16.85 2.29 -5.14
CA GLN A 84 -15.85 1.23 -5.21
C GLN A 84 -15.71 0.57 -3.84
N ASP A 85 -15.48 -0.73 -3.85
CA ASP A 85 -15.10 -1.49 -2.67
C ASP A 85 -13.58 -1.41 -2.53
N VAL A 86 -13.09 -0.69 -1.54
CA VAL A 86 -11.67 -0.34 -1.43
C VAL A 86 -10.98 -1.17 -0.35
N ILE A 87 -9.82 -1.72 -0.70
CA ILE A 87 -8.94 -2.44 0.22
C ILE A 87 -7.55 -1.80 0.16
N LEU A 88 -6.98 -1.52 1.33
CA LEU A 88 -5.60 -1.09 1.49
C LEU A 88 -4.77 -2.28 1.98
N PHE A 89 -3.95 -2.84 1.12
CA PHE A 89 -2.92 -3.81 1.50
C PHE A 89 -1.67 -3.05 1.92
N HIS A 90 -1.46 -2.95 3.22
CA HIS A 90 -0.34 -2.25 3.84
C HIS A 90 0.82 -3.23 4.00
N LEU A 91 1.84 -3.11 3.16
CA LEU A 91 3.00 -4.00 3.14
C LEU A 91 4.12 -3.41 3.99
N LEU A 92 4.61 -4.17 4.95
CA LEU A 92 5.77 -3.78 5.75
C LEU A 92 6.76 -4.96 5.86
N ASP A 93 8.04 -4.64 5.77
CA ASP A 93 9.10 -5.61 5.98
C ASP A 93 9.26 -5.93 7.48
N PRO A 94 9.69 -7.16 7.86
CA PRO A 94 10.00 -7.48 9.24
C PRO A 94 10.99 -6.53 9.90
N ALA A 95 11.96 -6.00 9.13
CA ALA A 95 12.93 -5.05 9.63
C ALA A 95 12.31 -3.67 9.92
N GLU A 96 11.23 -3.32 9.24
CA GLU A 96 10.44 -2.12 9.53
C GLU A 96 9.51 -2.32 10.73
N LEU A 97 8.90 -3.50 10.84
CA LEU A 97 8.02 -3.83 11.95
C LEU A 97 8.79 -3.98 13.27
N ASN A 98 9.95 -4.64 13.24
CA ASN A 98 10.76 -4.95 14.38
C ASN A 98 12.26 -4.82 14.06
N PRO A 99 12.78 -3.62 13.86
CA PRO A 99 14.21 -3.44 13.63
C PRO A 99 15.01 -3.91 14.83
N ASN A 100 16.00 -4.77 14.58
CA ASN A 100 16.87 -5.33 15.61
C ASN A 100 18.30 -4.85 15.39
N ILE A 101 18.60 -3.63 15.85
CA ILE A 101 19.96 -3.11 15.83
C ILE A 101 20.60 -3.26 17.20
N LYS A 102 21.84 -3.75 17.22
CA LYS A 102 22.64 -3.94 18.46
C LYS A 102 23.62 -2.80 18.72
N GLU A 103 24.02 -2.14 17.65
CA GLU A 103 24.99 -1.02 17.67
C GLU A 103 24.42 0.16 16.89
N SER A 104 24.97 1.36 17.11
CA SER A 104 24.62 2.52 16.29
C SER A 104 24.86 2.22 14.82
N THR A 105 23.84 2.43 14.02
CA THR A 105 23.82 2.09 12.59
C THR A 105 23.50 3.33 11.77
N LEU A 106 24.28 3.53 10.70
CA LEU A 106 24.02 4.60 9.74
C LEU A 106 22.97 4.10 8.73
N TYR A 107 21.83 4.76 8.70
CA TYR A 107 20.79 4.52 7.68
C TYR A 107 20.88 5.59 6.62
N GLU A 108 20.94 5.19 5.38
CA GLU A 108 20.92 6.07 4.22
C GLU A 108 19.60 5.90 3.48
N ASP A 109 18.90 7.00 3.28
CA ASP A 109 17.72 7.06 2.43
C ASP A 109 18.15 6.93 0.97
N LEU A 110 17.73 5.86 0.32
CA LEU A 110 18.09 5.54 -1.06
C LEU A 110 17.49 6.53 -2.09
N GLU A 111 16.45 7.27 -1.71
CA GLU A 111 15.81 8.24 -2.58
C GLU A 111 16.51 9.61 -2.50
N THR A 112 16.80 10.08 -1.30
CA THR A 112 17.35 11.41 -1.06
C THR A 112 18.86 11.42 -0.83
N GLY A 113 19.46 10.28 -0.47
CA GLY A 113 20.87 10.17 -0.07
C GLY A 113 21.16 10.74 1.32
N HIS A 114 20.13 11.14 2.08
CA HIS A 114 20.29 11.59 3.45
C HIS A 114 20.66 10.43 4.36
N ALA A 115 21.73 10.59 5.14
CA ALA A 115 22.18 9.60 6.10
C ALA A 115 21.87 10.07 7.53
N ILE A 116 21.36 9.16 8.35
CA ILE A 116 21.06 9.40 9.76
C ILE A 116 21.67 8.27 10.61
N GLU A 117 22.41 8.64 11.64
CA GLU A 117 22.90 7.68 12.62
C GLU A 117 21.79 7.41 13.66
N VAL A 118 21.43 6.14 13.80
CA VAL A 118 20.36 5.71 14.69
C VAL A 118 20.90 4.82 15.79
N SER A 119 20.61 5.20 17.04
CA SER A 119 21.02 4.42 18.22
C SER A 119 20.07 3.26 18.51
N PRO A 120 20.55 2.16 19.13
CA PRO A 120 19.70 1.06 19.57
C PRO A 120 18.55 1.49 20.50
N VAL A 121 18.78 2.48 21.35
CA VAL A 121 17.78 3.00 22.29
C VAL A 121 16.61 3.64 21.53
N PHE A 122 16.91 4.45 20.52
CA PHE A 122 15.88 5.05 19.66
C PHE A 122 15.07 3.98 18.94
N MET A 123 15.72 3.02 18.29
CA MET A 123 15.05 1.96 17.54
C MET A 123 14.17 1.07 18.42
N ASN A 124 14.64 0.72 19.60
CA ASN A 124 13.94 -0.22 20.47
C ASN A 124 12.72 0.38 21.18
N LYS A 125 12.58 1.70 21.22
CA LYS A 125 11.45 2.34 21.90
C LYS A 125 10.71 3.29 20.99
N GLU A 126 11.35 4.37 20.60
CA GLU A 126 10.70 5.47 19.89
C GLU A 126 10.25 5.07 18.49
N TYR A 127 11.06 4.32 17.75
CA TYR A 127 10.69 3.82 16.43
C TYR A 127 9.49 2.86 16.50
N HIS A 128 9.50 1.91 17.45
CA HIS A 128 8.37 0.98 17.62
C HIS A 128 7.06 1.70 17.93
N ASP A 129 7.10 2.74 18.75
CA ASP A 129 5.90 3.52 19.06
C ASP A 129 5.44 4.30 17.80
N ARG A 130 6.36 4.86 17.02
CA ARG A 130 6.05 5.57 15.78
C ARG A 130 5.44 4.65 14.73
N ILE A 131 6.03 3.48 14.47
CA ILE A 131 5.49 2.55 13.46
C ILE A 131 4.11 2.03 13.85
N ARG A 132 3.87 1.72 15.13
CA ARG A 132 2.55 1.32 15.63
C ARG A 132 1.52 2.44 15.49
N ALA A 133 1.92 3.66 15.82
CA ALA A 133 1.06 4.83 15.65
C ALA A 133 0.71 5.05 14.17
N HIS A 134 1.67 4.91 13.27
CA HIS A 134 1.47 5.00 11.83
C HIS A 134 0.49 3.94 11.33
N ILE A 135 0.71 2.67 11.63
CA ILE A 135 -0.20 1.56 11.26
C ILE A 135 -1.62 1.84 11.77
N SER A 136 -1.75 2.27 13.02
CA SER A 136 -3.05 2.58 13.63
C SER A 136 -3.72 3.78 12.94
N ALA A 137 -2.96 4.80 12.57
CA ALA A 137 -3.47 5.96 11.86
C ALA A 137 -4.00 5.59 10.46
N ILE A 138 -3.27 4.79 9.69
CA ILE A 138 -3.73 4.27 8.38
C ILE A 138 -5.00 3.43 8.55
N GLN A 139 -5.04 2.52 9.53
CA GLN A 139 -6.21 1.68 9.82
C GLN A 139 -7.45 2.51 10.18
N ASN A 140 -7.30 3.52 11.03
CA ASN A 140 -8.39 4.40 11.42
C ASN A 140 -8.89 5.24 10.24
N THR A 141 -7.97 5.74 9.42
CA THR A 141 -8.28 6.49 8.21
C THR A 141 -9.05 5.62 7.21
N ALA A 142 -8.62 4.38 6.97
CA ALA A 142 -9.32 3.42 6.12
C ALA A 142 -10.75 3.15 6.63
N SER A 143 -10.90 2.89 7.93
CA SER A 143 -12.20 2.66 8.56
C SER A 143 -13.12 3.88 8.42
N GLY A 144 -12.59 5.10 8.58
CA GLY A 144 -13.32 6.35 8.44
C GLY A 144 -13.85 6.63 7.02
N MET A 145 -13.26 6.02 6.00
CA MET A 145 -13.73 6.11 4.61
C MET A 145 -14.40 4.83 4.10
N ASN A 146 -14.73 3.91 5.00
CA ASN A 146 -15.34 2.61 4.69
C ASN A 146 -14.51 1.74 3.74
N ALA A 147 -13.19 1.80 3.89
CA ALA A 147 -12.23 0.93 3.22
C ALA A 147 -11.72 -0.14 4.19
N ASP A 148 -11.43 -1.33 3.68
CA ASP A 148 -10.74 -2.36 4.45
C ASP A 148 -9.23 -2.06 4.52
N HIS A 149 -8.60 -2.38 5.66
CA HIS A 149 -7.16 -2.29 5.85
C HIS A 149 -6.61 -3.66 6.26
N VAL A 150 -5.59 -4.10 5.55
CA VAL A 150 -4.92 -5.39 5.79
C VAL A 150 -3.42 -5.15 5.89
N LEU A 151 -2.87 -5.31 7.09
CA LEU A 151 -1.42 -5.28 7.28
C LEU A 151 -0.84 -6.63 6.84
N ILE A 152 0.15 -6.58 5.97
CA ILE A 152 0.88 -7.75 5.46
C ILE A 152 2.36 -7.61 5.80
N ASN A 153 2.86 -8.55 6.57
CA ASN A 153 4.29 -8.72 6.77
C ASN A 153 4.87 -9.46 5.57
N THR A 154 5.84 -8.86 4.87
CA THR A 154 6.40 -9.41 3.62
C THR A 154 7.14 -10.75 3.80
N SER A 155 7.52 -11.11 5.02
CA SER A 155 8.12 -12.43 5.33
C SER A 155 7.10 -13.54 5.52
N GLU A 156 5.81 -13.22 5.70
CA GLU A 156 4.78 -14.24 5.88
C GLU A 156 4.25 -14.74 4.53
N PRO A 157 3.86 -16.03 4.43
CA PRO A 157 3.23 -16.56 3.23
C PRO A 157 1.97 -15.76 2.88
N LEU A 158 1.91 -15.25 1.64
CA LEU A 158 0.83 -14.39 1.15
C LEU A 158 -0.55 -15.06 1.22
N ASP A 159 -0.60 -16.37 0.96
CA ASP A 159 -1.83 -17.18 1.04
C ASP A 159 -2.46 -17.11 2.43
N LYS A 160 -1.65 -17.12 3.50
CA LYS A 160 -2.11 -17.01 4.87
C LYS A 160 -2.76 -15.65 5.15
N ALA A 161 -2.12 -14.56 4.72
CA ALA A 161 -2.64 -13.20 4.87
C ALA A 161 -3.95 -13.01 4.10
N LEU A 162 -4.01 -13.47 2.85
CA LEU A 162 -5.19 -13.39 2.01
C LEU A 162 -6.34 -14.27 2.53
N HIS A 163 -6.04 -15.49 3.00
CA HIS A 163 -7.07 -16.36 3.59
C HIS A 163 -7.71 -15.73 4.83
N SER A 164 -6.89 -15.15 5.71
CA SER A 164 -7.38 -14.46 6.90
C SER A 164 -8.29 -13.29 6.54
N TYR A 165 -7.92 -12.50 5.53
CA TYR A 165 -8.73 -11.40 5.02
C TYR A 165 -10.07 -11.89 4.42
N LEU A 166 -10.05 -12.89 3.55
CA LEU A 166 -11.25 -13.44 2.94
C LEU A 166 -12.23 -13.99 3.99
N THR A 167 -11.72 -14.71 4.99
CA THR A 167 -12.52 -15.22 6.10
C THR A 167 -13.14 -14.09 6.94
N PHE A 168 -12.39 -13.00 7.16
CA PHE A 168 -12.93 -11.81 7.82
C PHE A 168 -14.07 -11.18 7.02
N ARG A 169 -13.90 -11.09 5.71
CA ARG A 169 -14.87 -10.47 4.82
C ARG A 169 -16.16 -11.28 4.67
N GLU A 170 -16.08 -12.62 4.61
CA GLU A 170 -17.23 -13.52 4.60
C GLU A 170 -18.14 -13.34 5.84
N LYS A 171 -17.55 -12.96 6.97
CA LYS A 171 -18.31 -12.72 8.22
C LYS A 171 -19.01 -11.36 8.27
N ARG A 172 -18.65 -10.43 7.39
CA ARG A 172 -19.24 -9.07 7.32
C ARG A 172 -20.34 -8.92 6.26
N GLY A 173 -20.42 -9.84 5.30
CA GLY A 173 -21.46 -9.85 4.26
C GLY A 173 -22.65 -10.67 4.68
#